data_5084a51054383e1b2b8876389e4dd026
#
_entry.id   5084a51054383e1b2b8876389e4dd026
#
_cell.length_a   1.000
_cell.length_b   1.000
_cell.length_c   1.000
_cell.angle_alpha   90.00
_cell.angle_beta   90.00
_cell.angle_gamma   90.00
#
_symmetry.space_group_name_H-M   'P 1'
#
loop_
_entity.id
_entity.type
_entity.pdbx_description
1 polymer ?
#
loop_
_entity_poly.entity_id
_entity_poly.type
_entity_poly.pdbx_seq_one_letter_code
_entity_poly.pdbx_strand_id
1 'polypeptide(L)'
;MSTILHTINSEDFAQDKAIEVNGEVFDLPKRTGELDNKISEIEKRRTSMKEYDFLAEIIEIIFGKANAKKIIKDGAKTNLDYMARIYVVSLELIYEDKIKAEKEATDKRLEEISPLFDKIDKAAPIFNKIR
;
A
#
# COMPACT_ATOMS: atom_id res chain seq x y z
N MET A 1 -14.18 -39.78 1.41
CA MET A 1 -13.79 -38.44 0.94
C MET A 1 -12.61 -37.95 1.75
N SER A 2 -11.60 -37.44 1.09
CA SER A 2 -10.49 -36.83 1.76
C SER A 2 -10.81 -35.34 2.04
N THR A 3 -10.55 -34.90 3.26
CA THR A 3 -10.68 -33.50 3.65
C THR A 3 -9.36 -32.78 3.41
N ILE A 4 -9.40 -31.69 2.69
CA ILE A 4 -8.24 -30.84 2.50
C ILE A 4 -8.21 -29.82 3.65
N LEU A 5 -7.15 -29.83 4.43
CA LEU A 5 -6.95 -28.90 5.53
C LEU A 5 -5.94 -27.84 5.14
N HIS A 6 -6.35 -26.58 5.18
CA HIS A 6 -5.46 -25.45 5.05
C HIS A 6 -5.24 -24.84 6.42
N THR A 7 -3.99 -24.70 6.81
CA THR A 7 -3.63 -24.11 8.10
C THR A 7 -3.15 -22.68 7.89
N ILE A 8 -3.80 -21.74 8.55
CA ILE A 8 -3.43 -20.34 8.51
C ILE A 8 -3.07 -19.91 9.93
N ASN A 9 -1.86 -19.44 10.12
CA ASN A 9 -1.38 -18.95 11.41
C ASN A 9 -1.18 -17.44 11.32
N SER A 10 -1.67 -16.71 12.32
CA SER A 10 -1.47 -15.25 12.37
C SER A 10 0.00 -14.87 12.38
N GLU A 11 0.86 -15.74 12.88
CA GLU A 11 2.31 -15.54 12.93
C GLU A 11 2.95 -15.42 11.54
N ASP A 12 2.35 -16.04 10.53
CA ASP A 12 2.82 -15.97 9.14
C ASP A 12 2.67 -14.54 8.57
N PHE A 13 1.82 -13.73 9.19
CA PHE A 13 1.55 -12.34 8.81
C PHE A 13 2.16 -11.33 9.78
N ALA A 14 3.01 -11.81 10.69
CA ALA A 14 3.61 -10.99 11.74
C ALA A 14 5.01 -10.46 11.39
N GLN A 15 5.41 -10.53 10.13
CA GLN A 15 6.72 -10.05 9.71
C GLN A 15 6.87 -8.56 9.98
N ASP A 16 7.91 -8.22 10.74
CA ASP A 16 8.23 -6.83 11.03
C ASP A 16 8.83 -6.16 9.80
N LYS A 17 8.35 -4.95 9.53
CA LYS A 17 8.86 -4.13 8.42
C LYS A 17 9.30 -2.78 8.97
N ALA A 18 10.32 -2.22 8.37
CA ALA A 18 10.88 -0.94 8.77
C ALA A 18 11.42 -0.20 7.55
N ILE A 19 11.58 1.11 7.69
CA ILE A 19 12.29 1.93 6.70
C ILE A 19 13.47 2.62 7.38
N GLU A 20 14.50 2.89 6.62
CA GLU A 20 15.63 3.68 7.06
C GLU A 20 15.53 5.07 6.43
N VAL A 21 15.55 6.09 7.27
CA VAL A 21 15.45 7.48 6.84
C VAL A 21 16.62 8.25 7.46
N ASN A 22 17.50 8.77 6.63
CA ASN A 22 18.68 9.53 7.07
C ASN A 22 19.54 8.77 8.10
N GLY A 23 19.67 7.45 7.91
CA GLY A 23 20.48 6.60 8.78
C GLY A 23 19.76 6.12 10.03
N GLU A 24 18.53 6.51 10.27
CA GLU A 24 17.74 6.05 11.40
C GLU A 24 16.64 5.09 10.93
N VAL A 25 16.44 3.99 11.66
CA VAL A 25 15.45 2.97 11.33
C VAL A 25 14.14 3.26 12.07
N PHE A 26 13.05 3.27 11.32
CA PHE A 26 11.71 3.45 11.86
C PHE A 26 10.85 2.23 11.55
N ASP A 27 10.25 1.67 12.58
CA ASP A 27 9.35 0.52 12.43
C ASP A 27 8.03 0.94 11.79
N LEU A 28 7.51 0.08 10.93
CA LEU A 28 6.20 0.27 10.32
C LEU A 28 5.14 -0.51 11.09
N PRO A 29 3.93 0.04 11.21
CA PRO A 29 2.83 -0.68 11.85
C PRO A 29 2.36 -1.83 10.98
N LYS A 30 1.74 -2.83 11.61
CA LYS A 30 1.04 -3.88 10.89
C LYS A 30 -0.22 -3.31 10.26
N ARG A 31 -0.62 -3.86 9.13
CA ARG A 31 -1.88 -3.48 8.51
C ARG A 31 -3.05 -4.02 9.33
N THR A 32 -3.84 -3.11 9.88
CA THR A 32 -5.04 -3.42 10.67
C THR A 32 -6.23 -2.65 10.11
N GLY A 33 -7.45 -3.06 10.48
CA GLY A 33 -8.64 -2.33 10.10
C GLY A 33 -8.63 -0.89 10.64
N GLU A 34 -8.10 -0.69 11.84
CA GLU A 34 -7.96 0.64 12.43
C GLU A 34 -7.03 1.53 11.60
N LEU A 35 -5.86 1.00 11.22
CA LEU A 35 -4.92 1.73 10.38
C LEU A 35 -5.52 2.06 9.01
N ASP A 36 -6.16 1.08 8.36
CA ASP A 36 -6.85 1.27 7.09
C ASP A 36 -7.88 2.40 7.16
N ASN A 37 -8.66 2.44 8.24
CA ASN A 37 -9.68 3.47 8.43
C ASN A 37 -9.06 4.86 8.59
N LYS A 38 -8.00 4.98 9.37
CA LYS A 38 -7.31 6.25 9.58
C LYS A 38 -6.70 6.79 8.28
N ILE A 39 -6.04 5.93 7.53
CA ILE A 39 -5.44 6.30 6.23
C ILE A 39 -6.53 6.70 5.24
N SER A 40 -7.59 5.91 5.13
CA SER A 40 -8.71 6.17 4.23
C SER A 40 -9.38 7.51 4.53
N GLU A 41 -9.58 7.83 5.80
CA GLU A 41 -10.18 9.10 6.24
C GLU A 41 -9.36 10.30 5.76
N ILE A 42 -8.04 10.24 5.88
CA ILE A 42 -7.18 11.33 5.44
C ILE A 42 -7.15 11.41 3.91
N GLU A 43 -7.08 10.27 3.23
CA GLU A 43 -7.07 10.25 1.77
C GLU A 43 -8.34 10.85 1.17
N LYS A 44 -9.48 10.66 1.83
CA LYS A 44 -10.75 11.29 1.41
C LYS A 44 -10.69 12.82 1.48
N ARG A 45 -9.92 13.36 2.40
CA ARG A 45 -9.78 14.82 2.58
C ARG A 45 -8.64 15.43 1.78
N ARG A 46 -7.89 14.60 1.05
CA ARG A 46 -6.67 15.01 0.34
C ARG A 46 -6.86 16.23 -0.56
N THR A 47 -7.95 16.25 -1.33
CA THR A 47 -8.23 17.33 -2.28
C THR A 47 -8.52 18.68 -1.61
N SER A 48 -8.96 18.68 -0.35
CA SER A 48 -9.25 19.89 0.41
C SER A 48 -8.10 20.32 1.32
N MET A 49 -7.00 19.58 1.32
CA MET A 49 -5.84 19.82 2.17
C MET A 49 -4.65 20.33 1.36
N LYS A 50 -3.80 21.13 2.00
CA LYS A 50 -2.49 21.45 1.44
C LYS A 50 -1.64 20.18 1.47
N GLU A 51 -0.77 20.03 0.48
CA GLU A 51 0.07 18.84 0.35
C GLU A 51 0.89 18.55 1.61
N TYR A 52 1.51 19.60 2.20
CA TYR A 52 2.25 19.44 3.44
C TYR A 52 1.36 18.88 4.57
N ASP A 53 0.18 19.45 4.76
CA ASP A 53 -0.72 19.04 5.83
C ASP A 53 -1.16 17.59 5.66
N PHE A 54 -1.46 17.18 4.43
CA PHE A 54 -1.81 15.81 4.11
C PHE A 54 -0.66 14.85 4.44
N LEU A 55 0.55 15.14 3.93
CA LEU A 55 1.72 14.28 4.14
C LEU A 55 2.12 14.22 5.62
N ALA A 56 2.06 15.35 6.33
CA ALA A 56 2.39 15.39 7.75
C ALA A 56 1.42 14.56 8.59
N GLU A 57 0.11 14.64 8.31
CA GLU A 57 -0.89 13.84 9.00
C GLU A 57 -0.70 12.35 8.76
N ILE A 58 -0.45 11.95 7.52
CA ILE A 58 -0.25 10.55 7.17
C ILE A 58 1.02 9.98 7.83
N ILE A 59 2.10 10.73 7.81
CA ILE A 59 3.36 10.33 8.46
C ILE A 59 3.14 10.16 9.96
N GLU A 60 2.40 11.07 10.59
CA GLU A 60 2.07 10.98 12.01
C GLU A 60 1.25 9.72 12.32
N ILE A 61 0.29 9.37 11.47
CA ILE A 61 -0.51 8.16 11.64
C ILE A 61 0.34 6.91 11.52
N ILE A 62 1.22 6.86 10.54
CA ILE A 62 2.06 5.68 10.31
C ILE A 62 3.12 5.52 11.40
N PHE A 63 3.79 6.58 11.78
CA PHE A 63 4.97 6.51 12.66
C PHE A 63 4.74 6.97 14.09
N GLY A 64 3.61 7.62 14.38
CA GLY A 64 3.35 8.26 15.66
C GLY A 64 3.97 9.66 15.73
N LYS A 65 3.53 10.46 16.71
CA LYS A 65 3.95 11.87 16.84
C LYS A 65 5.45 12.04 17.03
N ALA A 66 6.06 11.24 17.89
CA ALA A 66 7.48 11.39 18.20
C ALA A 66 8.36 11.10 16.99
N ASN A 67 8.10 10.00 16.28
CA ASN A 67 8.85 9.64 15.09
C ASN A 67 8.56 10.57 13.92
N ALA A 68 7.31 11.03 13.78
CA ALA A 68 6.95 11.99 12.76
C ALA A 68 7.75 13.28 12.90
N LYS A 69 7.96 13.77 14.12
CA LYS A 69 8.80 14.95 14.35
C LYS A 69 10.25 14.74 13.95
N LYS A 70 10.77 13.53 14.13
CA LYS A 70 12.13 13.19 13.70
C LYS A 70 12.23 13.14 12.18
N ILE A 71 11.21 12.63 11.51
CA ILE A 71 11.16 12.52 10.05
C ILE A 71 10.96 13.90 9.42
N ILE A 72 10.01 14.68 9.94
CA ILE A 72 9.69 16.03 9.46
C ILE A 72 10.50 17.02 10.30
N LYS A 73 11.78 17.18 9.99
CA LYS A 73 12.72 17.95 10.81
C LYS A 73 12.45 19.46 10.82
N ASP A 74 12.06 19.99 9.68
CA ASP A 74 11.98 21.42 9.46
C ASP A 74 10.54 21.94 9.33
N GLY A 75 9.56 21.16 9.81
CA GLY A 75 8.16 21.53 9.71
C GLY A 75 7.74 21.77 8.26
N ALA A 76 7.07 22.87 8.01
CA ALA A 76 6.58 23.23 6.68
C ALA A 76 7.71 23.52 5.66
N LYS A 77 8.94 23.65 6.10
CA LYS A 77 10.11 23.83 5.23
C LYS A 77 10.71 22.51 4.78
N THR A 78 10.24 21.39 5.31
CA THR A 78 10.70 20.06 4.90
C THR A 78 10.34 19.83 3.44
N ASN A 79 11.27 19.21 2.71
CA ASN A 79 11.08 18.93 1.29
C ASN A 79 9.86 18.02 1.07
N LEU A 80 8.92 18.46 0.23
CA LEU A 80 7.69 17.71 -0.03
C LEU A 80 7.94 16.41 -0.79
N ASP A 81 8.88 16.39 -1.71
CA ASP A 81 9.19 15.17 -2.46
C ASP A 81 9.77 14.08 -1.56
N TYR A 82 10.58 14.47 -0.58
CA TYR A 82 11.08 13.60 0.47
C TYR A 82 9.93 13.02 1.30
N MET A 83 9.01 13.87 1.76
CA MET A 83 7.84 13.44 2.53
C MET A 83 6.92 12.52 1.72
N ALA A 84 6.70 12.86 0.45
CA ALA A 84 5.90 12.03 -0.47
C ALA A 84 6.54 10.66 -0.67
N ARG A 85 7.86 10.59 -0.79
CA ARG A 85 8.57 9.32 -0.93
C ARG A 85 8.39 8.44 0.30
N ILE A 86 8.50 9.03 1.49
CA ILE A 86 8.28 8.29 2.74
C ILE A 86 6.86 7.74 2.79
N TYR A 87 5.88 8.54 2.43
CA TYR A 87 4.47 8.12 2.36
C TYR A 87 4.29 6.93 1.41
N VAL A 88 4.76 7.05 0.17
CA VAL A 88 4.59 6.01 -0.85
C VAL A 88 5.28 4.71 -0.45
N VAL A 89 6.55 4.78 -0.05
CA VAL A 89 7.32 3.59 0.33
C VAL A 89 6.73 2.92 1.55
N SER A 90 6.30 3.69 2.55
CA SER A 90 5.68 3.15 3.75
C SER A 90 4.39 2.39 3.42
N LEU A 91 3.53 2.97 2.59
CA LEU A 91 2.30 2.28 2.19
C LEU A 91 2.57 1.04 1.35
N GLU A 92 3.52 1.09 0.44
CA GLU A 92 3.91 -0.08 -0.34
C GLU A 92 4.32 -1.24 0.56
N LEU A 93 5.11 -0.97 1.60
CA LEU A 93 5.55 -2.00 2.54
C LEU A 93 4.41 -2.49 3.43
N ILE A 94 3.59 -1.60 3.96
CA ILE A 94 2.45 -1.98 4.81
C ILE A 94 1.45 -2.84 4.05
N TYR A 95 1.19 -2.53 2.79
CA TYR A 95 0.21 -3.22 1.95
C TYR A 95 0.83 -4.29 1.04
N GLU A 96 2.10 -4.60 1.19
CA GLU A 96 2.82 -5.54 0.35
C GLU A 96 2.15 -6.91 0.26
N ASP A 97 1.75 -7.46 1.40
CA ASP A 97 1.14 -8.79 1.44
C ASP A 97 -0.22 -8.80 0.76
N LYS A 98 -1.00 -7.73 0.92
CA LYS A 98 -2.28 -7.57 0.23
C LYS A 98 -2.08 -7.49 -1.28
N ILE A 99 -1.12 -6.69 -1.72
CA ILE A 99 -0.82 -6.51 -3.15
C ILE A 99 -0.39 -7.83 -3.77
N LYS A 100 0.48 -8.59 -3.10
CA LYS A 100 0.90 -9.91 -3.56
C LYS A 100 -0.27 -10.88 -3.67
N ALA A 101 -1.13 -10.93 -2.65
CA ALA A 101 -2.29 -11.81 -2.64
C ALA A 101 -3.26 -11.48 -3.77
N GLU A 102 -3.53 -10.20 -4.01
CA GLU A 102 -4.40 -9.75 -5.10
C GLU A 102 -3.79 -10.07 -6.47
N LYS A 103 -2.48 -9.89 -6.61
CA LYS A 103 -1.77 -10.22 -7.85
C LYS A 103 -1.84 -11.72 -8.14
N GLU A 104 -1.58 -12.56 -7.16
CA GLU A 104 -1.67 -14.02 -7.30
C GLU A 104 -3.07 -14.45 -7.69
N ALA A 105 -4.09 -13.89 -7.07
CA ALA A 105 -5.48 -14.19 -7.41
C ALA A 105 -5.81 -13.74 -8.84
N THR A 106 -5.31 -12.60 -9.26
CA THR A 106 -5.50 -12.09 -10.62
C THR A 106 -4.79 -12.96 -11.64
N ASP A 107 -3.55 -13.35 -11.38
CA ASP A 107 -2.78 -14.22 -12.25
C ASP A 107 -3.47 -15.59 -12.42
N LYS A 108 -4.00 -16.17 -11.35
CA LYS A 108 -4.78 -17.40 -11.42
C LYS A 108 -6.02 -17.26 -12.29
N ARG A 109 -6.76 -16.16 -12.13
CA ARG A 109 -7.94 -15.88 -12.95
C ARG A 109 -7.58 -15.75 -14.42
N LEU A 110 -6.48 -15.09 -14.71
CA LEU A 110 -5.99 -14.95 -16.09
C LEU A 110 -5.61 -16.28 -16.69
N GLU A 111 -4.99 -17.18 -15.94
CA GLU A 111 -4.68 -18.54 -16.40
C GLU A 111 -5.95 -19.33 -16.74
N GLU A 112 -6.98 -19.23 -15.89
CA GLU A 112 -8.24 -19.93 -16.08
C GLU A 112 -9.03 -19.44 -17.29
N ILE A 113 -8.96 -18.14 -17.59
CA ILE A 113 -9.74 -17.52 -18.67
C ILE A 113 -8.90 -17.15 -19.89
N SER A 114 -7.63 -17.50 -19.92
CA SER A 114 -6.73 -17.23 -21.03
C SER A 114 -7.27 -17.71 -22.37
N PRO A 115 -7.84 -18.92 -22.49
CA PRO A 115 -8.42 -19.36 -23.77
C PRO A 115 -9.57 -18.48 -24.25
N LEU A 116 -10.33 -17.89 -23.32
CA LEU A 116 -11.43 -16.97 -23.64
C LEU A 116 -10.91 -15.62 -24.10
N PHE A 117 -9.85 -15.13 -23.47
CA PHE A 117 -9.21 -13.88 -23.88
C PHE A 117 -8.61 -13.98 -25.28
N ASP A 118 -7.99 -15.09 -25.62
CA ASP A 118 -7.44 -15.30 -26.94
C ASP A 118 -8.51 -15.18 -28.02
N LYS A 119 -9.70 -15.72 -27.76
CA LYS A 119 -10.84 -15.62 -28.65
C LYS A 119 -11.35 -14.18 -28.78
N ILE A 120 -11.38 -13.46 -27.65
CA ILE A 120 -11.84 -12.05 -27.62
C ILE A 120 -10.87 -11.16 -28.37
N ASP A 121 -9.58 -11.33 -28.19
CA ASP A 121 -8.55 -10.54 -28.86
C ASP A 121 -8.60 -10.74 -30.38
N LYS A 122 -8.84 -11.95 -30.84
CA LYS A 122 -8.98 -12.24 -32.26
C LYS A 122 -10.28 -11.70 -32.85
N ALA A 123 -11.35 -11.68 -32.05
CA ALA A 123 -12.68 -11.24 -32.51
C ALA A 123 -12.89 -9.73 -32.43
N ALA A 124 -12.14 -9.03 -31.56
CA ALA A 124 -12.39 -7.64 -31.25
C ALA A 124 -11.12 -6.80 -31.16
N PRO A 125 -10.36 -6.64 -32.25
CA PRO A 125 -9.20 -5.74 -32.26
C PRO A 125 -9.56 -4.28 -31.96
N ILE A 126 -10.82 -3.94 -32.03
CA ILE A 126 -11.35 -2.63 -31.73
C ILE A 126 -11.07 -2.18 -30.28
N PHE A 127 -10.94 -3.13 -29.33
CA PHE A 127 -10.62 -2.80 -27.95
C PHE A 127 -9.25 -2.15 -27.79
N ASN A 128 -8.34 -2.44 -28.69
CA ASN A 128 -7.01 -1.84 -28.67
C ASN A 128 -7.00 -0.40 -29.17
N LYS A 129 -8.05 0.02 -29.88
CA LYS A 129 -8.18 1.38 -30.43
C LYS A 129 -8.87 2.35 -29.49
N ILE A 130 -9.52 1.85 -28.44
CA ILE A 130 -10.27 2.67 -27.47
C ILE A 130 -9.38 3.26 -26.37
N ARG A 131 -8.17 2.84 -26.30
CA ARG A 131 -7.21 3.38 -25.36
C ARG A 131 -6.67 4.73 -25.77
#